data_a7209e9f3e3a8029853d123ab9186349
#
_entry.id   a7209e9f3e3a8029853d123ab9186349
#
_cell.length_a   1.000
_cell.length_b   1.000
_cell.length_c   1.000
_cell.angle_alpha   90.00
_cell.angle_beta   90.00
_cell.angle_gamma   90.00
#
_symmetry.space_group_name_H-M   'P 1'
#
loop_
_entity.id
_entity.type
_entity.pdbx_description
1 polymer ?
#
loop_
_entity_poly.entity_id
_entity_poly.type
_entity_poly.pdbx_seq_one_letter_code
_entity_poly.pdbx_strand_id
1 'polypeptide(L)'
;MTHFALIREVDQPVKLLVLHPNSGRDFVLTSFAGQREWYGIESVAYDDEAMQLAEQVLQTANLPAIQAKDSHNQASYEALVSMAIEACREGALEKVVLSRTKAYESIEVKPMDWFKGLQSHYPSATLFMIYREGEALWMGATPECLLDNQGNQLQTMSLAGTRPAGTAGAWGIKEREEQHLVTKDIVNMLQVMGCERIVVDGPASIKAGPVEHLCSWIEAAFDHKKAPQLASALHPTPAIGGLPRAQ
;
A
#
# COMPACT_ATOMS: atom_id res chain seq x y z
N MET A 1 18.09 -5.75 -19.03
CA MET A 1 16.94 -5.22 -18.27
C MET A 1 17.20 -5.58 -16.82
N THR A 2 17.52 -4.60 -16.01
CA THR A 2 18.02 -4.82 -14.65
C THR A 2 16.98 -4.57 -13.55
N HIS A 3 15.92 -3.79 -13.86
CA HIS A 3 14.85 -3.50 -12.92
C HIS A 3 13.51 -3.39 -13.67
N PHE A 4 12.44 -3.88 -13.05
CA PHE A 4 11.08 -3.67 -13.57
C PHE A 4 10.04 -3.55 -12.46
N ALA A 5 8.93 -2.91 -12.78
CA ALA A 5 7.69 -2.97 -12.01
C ALA A 5 6.58 -3.53 -12.91
N LEU A 6 6.00 -4.66 -12.52
CA LEU A 6 4.79 -5.22 -13.12
C LEU A 6 3.60 -4.78 -12.25
N ILE A 7 2.66 -4.04 -12.83
CA ILE A 7 1.57 -3.41 -12.11
C ILE A 7 0.25 -3.70 -12.83
N ARG A 8 -0.78 -4.00 -12.06
CA ARG A 8 -2.17 -4.00 -12.52
C ARG A 8 -3.01 -3.14 -11.58
N GLU A 9 -3.40 -1.98 -12.00
CA GLU A 9 -4.40 -1.16 -11.34
C GLU A 9 -5.80 -1.76 -11.57
N VAL A 10 -6.77 -1.40 -10.73
CA VAL A 10 -8.15 -1.90 -10.84
C VAL A 10 -8.74 -1.51 -12.21
N ASP A 11 -9.33 -2.49 -12.89
CA ASP A 11 -9.93 -2.33 -14.22
C ASP A 11 -8.98 -1.82 -15.32
N GLN A 12 -7.66 -1.94 -15.08
CA GLN A 12 -6.64 -1.57 -16.07
C GLN A 12 -5.87 -2.80 -16.55
N PRO A 13 -5.27 -2.73 -17.75
CA PRO A 13 -4.37 -3.77 -18.23
C PRO A 13 -3.15 -3.91 -17.31
N VAL A 14 -2.53 -5.09 -17.35
CA VAL A 14 -1.23 -5.29 -16.71
C VAL A 14 -0.19 -4.44 -17.45
N LYS A 15 0.61 -3.68 -16.74
CA LYS A 15 1.72 -2.88 -17.28
C LYS A 15 3.05 -3.40 -16.72
N LEU A 16 4.04 -3.58 -17.57
CA LEU A 16 5.42 -3.75 -17.16
C LEU A 16 6.18 -2.46 -17.49
N LEU A 17 6.76 -1.85 -16.47
CA LEU A 17 7.62 -0.68 -16.57
C LEU A 17 9.07 -1.14 -16.47
N VAL A 18 9.86 -0.90 -17.50
CA VAL A 18 11.32 -1.08 -17.45
C VAL A 18 11.92 0.14 -16.75
N LEU A 19 12.62 -0.09 -15.64
CA LEU A 19 13.07 0.96 -14.75
C LEU A 19 14.58 1.17 -14.83
N HIS A 20 15.00 2.43 -14.92
CA HIS A 20 16.38 2.87 -14.80
C HIS A 20 16.59 3.69 -13.53
N PRO A 21 17.43 3.23 -12.59
CA PRO A 21 17.69 3.97 -11.34
C PRO A 21 18.35 5.32 -11.65
N ASN A 22 17.90 6.36 -10.95
CA ASN A 22 18.44 7.73 -11.00
C ASN A 22 18.47 8.39 -12.39
N SER A 23 17.73 7.86 -13.37
CA SER A 23 17.68 8.39 -14.73
C SER A 23 16.48 9.31 -15.02
N GLY A 24 15.53 9.42 -14.10
CA GLY A 24 14.31 10.21 -14.22
C GLY A 24 13.51 10.26 -12.93
N ARG A 25 12.31 10.80 -13.03
CA ARG A 25 11.35 10.91 -11.90
C ARG A 25 9.96 10.41 -12.30
N ASP A 26 9.90 9.40 -13.13
CA ASP A 26 8.65 8.85 -13.68
C ASP A 26 8.05 7.79 -12.75
N PHE A 27 8.90 7.13 -11.97
CA PHE A 27 8.51 6.12 -11.00
C PHE A 27 9.29 6.29 -9.69
N VAL A 28 8.63 6.07 -8.56
CA VAL A 28 9.26 6.18 -7.24
C VAL A 28 8.84 5.05 -6.33
N LEU A 29 9.81 4.45 -5.66
CA LEU A 29 9.59 3.59 -4.51
C LEU A 29 9.84 4.40 -3.24
N THR A 30 8.88 4.36 -2.33
CA THR A 30 9.00 5.03 -1.03
C THR A 30 8.91 3.99 0.08
N SER A 31 9.93 3.91 0.92
CA SER A 31 9.90 3.05 2.10
C SER A 31 8.91 3.59 3.13
N PHE A 32 8.54 2.76 4.12
CA PHE A 32 7.70 3.20 5.25
C PHE A 32 8.34 4.39 6.01
N ALA A 33 9.67 4.43 6.11
CA ALA A 33 10.42 5.54 6.73
C ALA A 33 10.57 6.78 5.82
N GLY A 34 9.91 6.81 4.65
CA GLY A 34 9.94 7.95 3.75
C GLY A 34 11.16 8.05 2.84
N GLN A 35 12.07 7.07 2.87
CA GLN A 35 13.19 7.02 1.93
C GLN A 35 12.67 6.77 0.51
N ARG A 36 13.21 7.50 -0.47
CA ARG A 36 12.75 7.48 -1.85
C ARG A 36 13.83 7.05 -2.81
N GLU A 37 13.47 6.16 -3.70
CA GLU A 37 14.27 5.74 -4.84
C GLU A 37 13.53 6.10 -6.12
N TRP A 38 14.18 6.89 -6.97
CA TRP A 38 13.63 7.40 -8.20
C TRP A 38 14.14 6.65 -9.42
N TYR A 39 13.25 6.43 -10.37
CA TYR A 39 13.54 5.74 -11.61
C TYR A 39 12.96 6.51 -12.80
N GLY A 40 13.68 6.50 -13.91
CA GLY A 40 13.10 6.80 -15.22
C GLY A 40 12.47 5.55 -15.80
N ILE A 41 11.45 5.72 -16.63
CA ILE A 41 10.81 4.63 -17.38
C ILE A 41 11.41 4.61 -18.78
N GLU A 42 12.08 3.51 -19.15
CA GLU A 42 12.66 3.31 -20.49
C GLU A 42 11.59 2.86 -21.48
N SER A 43 10.78 1.89 -21.08
CA SER A 43 9.72 1.34 -21.94
C SER A 43 8.58 0.79 -21.11
N VAL A 44 7.41 0.65 -21.74
CA VAL A 44 6.20 0.09 -21.15
C VAL A 44 5.66 -0.97 -22.08
N ALA A 45 5.38 -2.16 -21.53
CA ALA A 45 4.65 -3.23 -22.21
C ALA A 45 3.31 -3.48 -21.48
N TYR A 46 2.37 -4.11 -22.19
CA TYR A 46 1.02 -4.34 -21.66
C TYR A 46 0.60 -5.81 -21.78
N ASP A 47 -0.28 -6.24 -20.89
CA ASP A 47 -0.96 -7.53 -20.88
C ASP A 47 -0.04 -8.74 -21.10
N ASP A 48 -0.28 -9.54 -22.15
CA ASP A 48 0.51 -10.74 -22.41
C ASP A 48 1.99 -10.45 -22.69
N GLU A 49 2.29 -9.34 -23.37
CA GLU A 49 3.67 -8.90 -23.58
C GLU A 49 4.35 -8.55 -22.27
N ALA A 50 3.67 -7.82 -21.38
CA ALA A 50 4.16 -7.48 -20.05
C ALA A 50 4.46 -8.73 -19.22
N MET A 51 3.55 -9.70 -19.23
CA MET A 51 3.71 -10.95 -18.52
C MET A 51 4.87 -11.81 -19.07
N GLN A 52 5.01 -11.90 -20.39
CA GLN A 52 6.10 -12.62 -21.05
C GLN A 52 7.47 -12.01 -20.76
N LEU A 53 7.58 -10.68 -20.85
CA LEU A 53 8.83 -9.98 -20.55
C LEU A 53 9.23 -10.15 -19.07
N ALA A 54 8.29 -10.04 -18.14
CA ALA A 54 8.57 -10.30 -16.73
C ALA A 54 9.08 -11.72 -16.51
N GLU A 55 8.44 -12.70 -17.11
CA GLU A 55 8.84 -14.11 -17.00
C GLU A 55 10.24 -14.36 -17.58
N GLN A 56 10.56 -13.80 -18.75
CA GLN A 56 11.89 -13.89 -19.36
C GLN A 56 12.99 -13.31 -18.46
N VAL A 57 12.75 -12.15 -17.86
CA VAL A 57 13.71 -11.55 -16.92
C VAL A 57 13.89 -12.44 -15.71
N LEU A 58 12.81 -12.95 -15.12
CA LEU A 58 12.86 -13.75 -13.91
C LEU A 58 13.49 -15.14 -14.13
N GLN A 59 13.44 -15.70 -15.34
CA GLN A 59 14.14 -16.95 -15.68
C GLN A 59 15.67 -16.84 -15.59
N THR A 60 16.21 -15.64 -15.82
CA THR A 60 17.66 -15.39 -15.75
C THR A 60 18.06 -14.60 -14.50
N ALA A 61 17.08 -14.18 -13.70
CA ALA A 61 17.31 -13.39 -12.50
C ALA A 61 18.03 -14.19 -11.42
N ASN A 62 19.10 -13.63 -10.89
CA ASN A 62 19.73 -14.13 -9.68
C ASN A 62 19.08 -13.49 -8.46
N LEU A 63 18.00 -14.10 -7.97
CA LEU A 63 17.34 -13.63 -6.75
C LEU A 63 18.20 -14.01 -5.55
N PRO A 64 18.57 -13.05 -4.69
CA PRO A 64 19.36 -13.34 -3.51
C PRO A 64 18.57 -14.26 -2.56
N ALA A 65 19.28 -15.18 -1.93
CA ALA A 65 18.69 -15.97 -0.85
C ALA A 65 18.38 -15.03 0.33
N ILE A 66 17.10 -14.80 0.58
CA ILE A 66 16.68 -14.01 1.72
C ILE A 66 16.77 -14.88 2.97
N GLN A 67 17.67 -14.53 3.89
CA GLN A 67 17.66 -15.10 5.25
C GLN A 67 16.55 -14.41 6.07
N ALA A 68 15.30 -14.65 5.69
CA ALA A 68 14.19 -14.13 6.44
C ALA A 68 14.10 -14.85 7.80
N LYS A 69 13.84 -14.09 8.85
CA LYS A 69 13.54 -14.62 10.18
C LYS A 69 12.22 -14.03 10.64
N ASP A 70 11.49 -14.78 11.44
CA ASP A 70 10.34 -14.23 12.14
C ASP A 70 10.81 -13.08 13.03
N SER A 71 10.20 -11.91 12.87
CA SER A 71 10.54 -10.75 13.71
C SER A 71 10.12 -10.95 15.16
N HIS A 72 9.03 -11.71 15.37
CA HIS A 72 8.47 -12.02 16.67
C HIS A 72 7.90 -13.44 16.67
N ASN A 73 8.14 -14.18 17.74
CA ASN A 73 7.32 -15.36 18.05
C ASN A 73 5.96 -14.91 18.61
N GLN A 74 5.05 -15.86 18.84
CA GLN A 74 3.70 -15.55 19.33
C GLN A 74 3.73 -14.77 20.65
N ALA A 75 4.48 -15.23 21.65
CA ALA A 75 4.52 -14.61 22.97
C ALA A 75 5.07 -13.17 22.94
N SER A 76 6.14 -12.94 22.16
CA SER A 76 6.72 -11.59 22.01
C SER A 76 5.80 -10.64 21.24
N TYR A 77 5.03 -11.15 20.28
CA TYR A 77 4.05 -10.34 19.55
C TYR A 77 2.84 -10.00 20.43
N GLU A 78 2.33 -10.96 21.21
CA GLU A 78 1.24 -10.72 22.17
C GLU A 78 1.65 -9.72 23.26
N ALA A 79 2.90 -9.76 23.73
CA ALA A 79 3.43 -8.77 24.65
C ALA A 79 3.47 -7.36 24.02
N LEU A 80 3.90 -7.25 22.76
CA LEU A 80 3.89 -5.99 22.03
C LEU A 80 2.48 -5.43 21.84
N VAL A 81 1.51 -6.29 21.51
CA VAL A 81 0.09 -5.90 21.42
C VAL A 81 -0.42 -5.40 22.78
N SER A 82 -0.07 -6.07 23.89
CA SER A 82 -0.48 -5.64 25.22
C SER A 82 0.09 -4.28 25.60
N MET A 83 1.36 -4.01 25.28
CA MET A 83 1.98 -2.70 25.48
C MET A 83 1.30 -1.60 24.65
N ALA A 84 0.96 -1.89 23.39
CA ALA A 84 0.25 -0.96 22.52
C ALA A 84 -1.17 -0.63 23.05
N ILE A 85 -1.88 -1.63 23.56
CA ILE A 85 -3.20 -1.44 24.19
C ILE A 85 -3.07 -0.50 25.40
N GLU A 86 -2.07 -0.71 26.25
CA GLU A 86 -1.88 0.12 27.44
C GLU A 86 -1.52 1.57 27.05
N ALA A 87 -0.64 1.77 26.09
CA ALA A 87 -0.30 3.09 25.57
C ALA A 87 -1.54 3.84 25.01
N CYS A 88 -2.46 3.11 24.37
CA CYS A 88 -3.74 3.69 23.94
C CYS A 88 -4.65 4.03 25.14
N ARG A 89 -4.70 3.20 26.17
CA ARG A 89 -5.50 3.45 27.37
C ARG A 89 -5.01 4.63 28.20
N GLU A 90 -3.69 4.80 28.26
CA GLU A 90 -3.04 5.93 28.91
C GLU A 90 -3.10 7.23 28.12
N GLY A 91 -3.58 7.18 26.86
CA GLY A 91 -3.69 8.33 25.96
C GLY A 91 -2.36 8.75 25.33
N ALA A 92 -1.32 7.94 25.45
CA ALA A 92 -0.05 8.18 24.75
C ALA A 92 -0.20 7.94 23.23
N LEU A 93 -1.10 7.05 22.85
CA LEU A 93 -1.49 6.77 21.47
C LEU A 93 -3.00 6.81 21.33
N GLU A 94 -3.51 7.36 20.23
CA GLU A 94 -4.91 7.25 19.83
C GLU A 94 -5.14 5.98 19.02
N LYS A 95 -4.15 5.61 18.21
CA LYS A 95 -4.17 4.45 17.31
C LYS A 95 -2.74 4.00 17.00
N VAL A 96 -2.55 2.69 16.84
CA VAL A 96 -1.30 2.13 16.32
C VAL A 96 -1.57 0.87 15.49
N VAL A 97 -0.83 0.69 14.42
CA VAL A 97 -0.79 -0.54 13.62
C VAL A 97 0.51 -1.26 13.90
N LEU A 98 0.41 -2.50 14.34
CA LEU A 98 1.55 -3.38 14.59
C LEU A 98 1.71 -4.35 13.42
N SER A 99 2.94 -4.56 12.99
CA SER A 99 3.28 -5.51 11.94
C SER A 99 4.33 -6.52 12.42
N ARG A 100 4.37 -7.67 11.77
CA ARG A 100 5.42 -8.66 11.96
C ARG A 100 5.81 -9.30 10.63
N THR A 101 7.03 -9.77 10.53
CA THR A 101 7.47 -10.64 9.44
C THR A 101 7.35 -12.10 9.86
N LYS A 102 6.97 -12.95 8.91
CA LYS A 102 6.99 -14.41 9.05
C LYS A 102 7.81 -14.99 7.91
N ALA A 103 8.81 -15.78 8.26
CA ALA A 103 9.62 -16.51 7.32
C ALA A 103 8.96 -17.85 7.00
N TYR A 104 9.07 -18.27 5.75
CA TYR A 104 8.73 -19.62 5.31
C TYR A 104 9.98 -20.24 4.69
N GLU A 105 10.28 -21.49 5.05
CA GLU A 105 11.37 -22.23 4.44
C GLU A 105 11.10 -22.44 2.94
N SER A 106 12.19 -22.56 2.17
CA SER A 106 12.17 -22.46 0.72
C SER A 106 11.15 -23.40 0.08
N ILE A 107 10.14 -22.80 -0.48
CA ILE A 107 9.27 -23.39 -1.48
C ILE A 107 9.88 -23.01 -2.83
N GLU A 108 9.84 -23.87 -3.81
CA GLU A 108 10.17 -23.48 -5.19
C GLU A 108 9.20 -22.37 -5.61
N VAL A 109 9.69 -21.13 -5.58
CA VAL A 109 8.87 -19.96 -5.85
C VAL A 109 8.83 -19.72 -7.35
N LYS A 110 7.64 -19.75 -7.91
CA LYS A 110 7.36 -19.30 -9.29
C LYS A 110 6.67 -17.94 -9.23
N PRO A 111 7.41 -16.84 -9.30
CA PRO A 111 6.83 -15.50 -9.06
C PRO A 111 5.64 -15.18 -9.98
N MET A 112 5.69 -15.62 -11.24
CA MET A 112 4.60 -15.36 -12.18
C MET A 112 3.32 -16.14 -11.84
N ASP A 113 3.43 -17.36 -11.31
CA ASP A 113 2.26 -18.13 -10.84
C ASP A 113 1.63 -17.47 -9.62
N TRP A 114 2.44 -16.90 -8.74
CA TRP A 114 1.97 -16.15 -7.59
C TRP A 114 1.29 -14.85 -8.01
N PHE A 115 1.85 -14.13 -8.97
CA PHE A 115 1.22 -12.91 -9.50
C PHE A 115 -0.15 -13.23 -10.13
N LYS A 116 -0.26 -14.29 -10.93
CA LYS A 116 -1.53 -14.79 -11.49
C LYS A 116 -2.52 -15.19 -10.37
N GLY A 117 -2.00 -15.82 -9.33
CA GLY A 117 -2.77 -16.15 -8.12
C GLY A 117 -3.36 -14.90 -7.46
N LEU A 118 -2.55 -13.85 -7.29
CA LEU A 118 -3.03 -12.57 -6.76
C LEU A 118 -4.10 -11.95 -7.66
N GLN A 119 -3.95 -12.00 -8.99
CA GLN A 119 -4.96 -11.49 -9.93
C GLN A 119 -6.33 -12.16 -9.73
N SER A 120 -6.34 -13.48 -9.53
CA SER A 120 -7.59 -14.22 -9.35
C SER A 120 -8.23 -14.01 -7.98
N HIS A 121 -7.40 -13.87 -6.92
CA HIS A 121 -7.90 -13.74 -5.54
C HIS A 121 -8.26 -12.29 -5.16
N TYR A 122 -7.62 -11.30 -5.81
CA TYR A 122 -7.80 -9.89 -5.51
C TYR A 122 -8.15 -9.07 -6.76
N PRO A 123 -9.30 -9.34 -7.41
CA PRO A 123 -9.68 -8.66 -8.65
C PRO A 123 -9.84 -7.14 -8.48
N SER A 124 -10.25 -6.69 -7.30
CA SER A 124 -10.51 -5.28 -6.98
C SER A 124 -9.36 -4.59 -6.25
N ALA A 125 -8.12 -5.12 -6.36
CA ALA A 125 -6.94 -4.52 -5.76
C ALA A 125 -5.92 -4.13 -6.82
N THR A 126 -5.12 -3.12 -6.54
CA THR A 126 -3.89 -2.86 -7.31
C THR A 126 -2.87 -3.93 -6.95
N LEU A 127 -2.33 -4.58 -7.96
CA LEU A 127 -1.29 -5.60 -7.83
C LEU A 127 0.03 -5.04 -8.28
N PHE A 128 1.10 -5.45 -7.61
CA PHE A 128 2.45 -5.09 -8.03
C PHE A 128 3.42 -6.25 -7.84
N MET A 129 4.40 -6.33 -8.72
CA MET A 129 5.62 -7.10 -8.58
C MET A 129 6.78 -6.20 -8.97
N ILE A 130 7.74 -6.01 -8.06
CA ILE A 130 8.89 -5.14 -8.27
C ILE A 130 10.15 -5.99 -8.19
N TYR A 131 10.89 -6.00 -9.28
CA TYR A 131 12.18 -6.67 -9.38
C TYR A 131 13.30 -5.64 -9.52
N ARG A 132 14.30 -5.77 -8.67
CA ARG A 132 15.55 -5.02 -8.73
C ARG A 132 16.71 -6.01 -8.74
N GLU A 133 17.59 -5.88 -9.71
CA GLU A 133 18.73 -6.79 -9.84
C GLU A 133 19.62 -6.76 -8.59
N GLY A 134 19.94 -7.96 -8.07
CA GLY A 134 20.72 -8.10 -6.84
C GLY A 134 19.95 -7.87 -5.54
N GLU A 135 18.65 -7.59 -5.63
CA GLU A 135 17.77 -7.38 -4.49
C GLU A 135 16.61 -8.39 -4.44
N ALA A 136 15.88 -8.35 -3.33
CA ALA A 136 14.70 -9.19 -3.17
C ALA A 136 13.57 -8.76 -4.13
N LEU A 137 12.83 -9.75 -4.62
CA LEU A 137 11.58 -9.52 -5.33
C LEU A 137 10.47 -9.17 -4.34
N TRP A 138 9.76 -8.08 -4.61
CA TRP A 138 8.59 -7.66 -3.84
C TRP A 138 7.32 -7.88 -4.63
N MET A 139 6.30 -8.38 -3.98
CA MET A 139 4.99 -8.61 -4.59
C MET A 139 3.88 -8.35 -3.58
N GLY A 140 2.77 -7.80 -4.05
CA GLY A 140 1.63 -7.53 -3.18
C GLY A 140 0.35 -7.17 -3.93
N ALA A 141 -0.72 -7.11 -3.14
CA ALA A 141 -2.03 -6.62 -3.56
C ALA A 141 -2.52 -5.61 -2.52
N THR A 142 -2.99 -4.46 -2.96
CA THR A 142 -3.53 -3.42 -2.09
C THR A 142 -4.82 -2.84 -2.64
N PRO A 143 -5.88 -2.72 -1.84
CA PRO A 143 -7.07 -1.97 -2.20
C PRO A 143 -6.90 -0.46 -1.98
N GLU A 144 -5.80 -0.04 -1.36
CA GLU A 144 -5.60 1.32 -0.89
C GLU A 144 -4.92 2.19 -1.94
N CYS A 145 -5.47 3.39 -2.14
CA CYS A 145 -4.89 4.46 -2.95
C CYS A 145 -4.50 5.62 -2.04
N LEU A 146 -3.20 5.93 -1.97
CA LEU A 146 -2.72 7.05 -1.18
C LEU A 146 -3.16 8.38 -1.78
N LEU A 147 -3.01 8.51 -3.10
CA LEU A 147 -3.35 9.73 -3.83
C LEU A 147 -3.48 9.42 -5.32
N ASP A 148 -4.63 9.75 -5.89
CA ASP A 148 -4.82 9.87 -7.34
C ASP A 148 -5.00 11.35 -7.68
N ASN A 149 -4.34 11.80 -8.74
CA ASN A 149 -4.34 13.20 -9.13
C ASN A 149 -4.66 13.35 -10.63
N GLN A 150 -5.79 13.94 -10.95
CA GLN A 150 -6.26 14.18 -12.30
C GLN A 150 -6.39 15.69 -12.54
N GLY A 151 -5.34 16.30 -13.10
CA GLY A 151 -5.28 17.75 -13.27
C GLY A 151 -5.26 18.48 -11.91
N ASN A 152 -6.24 19.34 -11.69
CA ASN A 152 -6.36 20.09 -10.43
C ASN A 152 -7.35 19.45 -9.43
N GLN A 153 -7.73 18.20 -9.65
CA GLN A 153 -8.52 17.42 -8.71
C GLN A 153 -7.71 16.28 -8.19
N LEU A 154 -7.81 16.03 -6.90
CA LEU A 154 -7.22 14.86 -6.26
C LEU A 154 -8.32 14.00 -5.66
N GLN A 155 -8.02 12.71 -5.59
CA GLN A 155 -8.79 11.75 -4.83
C GLN A 155 -7.83 10.95 -3.92
N THR A 156 -8.24 10.73 -2.70
CA THR A 156 -7.58 9.84 -1.74
C THR A 156 -8.65 9.05 -1.00
N MET A 157 -8.25 8.11 -0.19
CA MET A 157 -9.19 7.33 0.61
C MET A 157 -8.68 7.12 2.03
N SER A 158 -9.59 7.05 2.97
CA SER A 158 -9.33 6.51 4.30
C SER A 158 -9.88 5.10 4.39
N LEU A 159 -8.98 4.13 4.58
CA LEU A 159 -9.29 2.71 4.66
C LEU A 159 -8.85 2.19 6.02
N ALA A 160 -9.79 1.89 6.91
CA ALA A 160 -9.49 1.35 8.22
C ALA A 160 -10.68 0.57 8.78
N GLY A 161 -10.42 -0.21 9.85
CA GLY A 161 -11.37 -1.20 10.30
C GLY A 161 -11.40 -2.42 9.36
N THR A 162 -11.29 -3.61 9.92
CA THR A 162 -11.22 -4.86 9.15
C THR A 162 -12.04 -5.93 9.81
N ARG A 163 -12.80 -6.69 9.00
CA ARG A 163 -13.47 -7.91 9.43
C ARG A 163 -13.53 -8.93 8.29
N PRO A 164 -13.80 -10.22 8.56
CA PRO A 164 -14.01 -11.20 7.51
C PRO A 164 -15.13 -10.77 6.57
N ALA A 165 -14.94 -10.95 5.26
CA ALA A 165 -15.94 -10.60 4.27
C ALA A 165 -17.22 -11.41 4.47
N GLY A 166 -18.37 -10.74 4.33
CA GLY A 166 -19.67 -11.35 4.56
C GLY A 166 -20.10 -11.47 6.04
N THR A 167 -19.36 -10.86 6.95
CA THR A 167 -19.78 -10.77 8.36
C THR A 167 -21.11 -10.02 8.46
N ALA A 168 -22.11 -10.66 9.03
CA ALA A 168 -23.43 -10.07 9.20
C ALA A 168 -23.44 -8.98 10.29
N GLY A 169 -24.31 -7.99 10.12
CA GLY A 169 -24.55 -6.93 11.11
C GLY A 169 -23.72 -5.66 10.87
N ALA A 170 -23.99 -4.69 11.73
CA ALA A 170 -23.28 -3.40 11.69
C ALA A 170 -21.83 -3.53 12.11
N TRP A 171 -21.00 -2.59 11.69
CA TRP A 171 -19.62 -2.44 12.18
C TRP A 171 -19.61 -2.08 13.67
N GLY A 172 -18.64 -2.63 14.39
CA GLY A 172 -18.40 -2.31 15.79
C GLY A 172 -18.02 -0.84 16.02
N ILE A 173 -18.12 -0.41 17.27
CA ILE A 173 -17.72 0.96 17.66
C ILE A 173 -16.24 1.16 17.38
N LYS A 174 -15.40 0.19 17.74
CA LYS A 174 -13.94 0.24 17.55
C LYS A 174 -13.55 0.49 16.10
N GLU A 175 -14.12 -0.29 15.15
CA GLU A 175 -13.79 -0.17 13.73
C GLU A 175 -14.23 1.17 13.14
N ARG A 176 -15.37 1.69 13.59
CA ARG A 176 -15.86 3.01 13.18
C ARG A 176 -15.01 4.15 13.74
N GLU A 177 -14.58 4.05 15.00
CA GLU A 177 -13.67 5.03 15.60
C GLU A 177 -12.31 5.01 14.90
N GLU A 178 -11.77 3.84 14.65
CA GLU A 178 -10.52 3.67 13.90
C GLU A 178 -10.59 4.32 12.53
N GLN A 179 -11.64 4.07 11.77
CA GLN A 179 -11.85 4.66 10.46
C GLN A 179 -12.03 6.19 10.54
N HIS A 180 -12.77 6.68 11.53
CA HIS A 180 -12.95 8.10 11.76
C HIS A 180 -11.62 8.83 12.05
N LEU A 181 -10.75 8.26 12.86
CA LEU A 181 -9.42 8.82 13.15
C LEU A 181 -8.57 8.97 11.89
N VAL A 182 -8.58 7.96 11.00
CA VAL A 182 -7.85 8.02 9.73
C VAL A 182 -8.43 9.09 8.82
N THR A 183 -9.77 9.15 8.68
CA THR A 183 -10.43 10.18 7.85
C THR A 183 -10.09 11.58 8.35
N LYS A 184 -10.22 11.81 9.65
CA LYS A 184 -9.94 13.10 10.28
C LYS A 184 -8.51 13.55 10.04
N ASP A 185 -7.54 12.67 10.20
CA ASP A 185 -6.12 12.97 9.99
C ASP A 185 -5.83 13.34 8.53
N ILE A 186 -6.36 12.55 7.56
CA ILE A 186 -6.20 12.85 6.14
C ILE A 186 -6.82 14.23 5.79
N VAL A 187 -8.06 14.50 6.23
CA VAL A 187 -8.72 15.78 5.98
C VAL A 187 -7.93 16.94 6.56
N ASN A 188 -7.43 16.81 7.80
CA ASN A 188 -6.59 17.82 8.43
C ASN A 188 -5.31 18.06 7.61
N MET A 189 -4.66 17.01 7.13
CA MET A 189 -3.46 17.16 6.31
C MET A 189 -3.76 17.85 4.98
N LEU A 190 -4.87 17.50 4.31
CA LEU A 190 -5.30 18.18 3.09
C LEU A 190 -5.52 19.68 3.33
N GLN A 191 -6.14 20.06 4.46
CA GLN A 191 -6.35 21.46 4.83
C GLN A 191 -5.02 22.19 5.06
N VAL A 192 -4.09 21.59 5.81
CA VAL A 192 -2.75 22.15 6.08
C VAL A 192 -1.98 22.34 4.77
N MET A 193 -2.14 21.45 3.80
CA MET A 193 -1.49 21.54 2.49
C MET A 193 -2.18 22.49 1.52
N GLY A 194 -3.26 23.17 1.95
CA GLY A 194 -3.97 24.16 1.15
C GLY A 194 -4.89 23.57 0.09
N CYS A 195 -5.39 22.35 0.30
CA CYS A 195 -6.43 21.79 -0.55
C CYS A 195 -7.76 22.51 -0.28
N GLU A 196 -8.53 22.72 -1.34
CA GLU A 196 -9.82 23.38 -1.29
C GLU A 196 -10.96 22.41 -1.64
N ARG A 197 -12.20 22.78 -1.29
CA ARG A 197 -13.41 22.01 -1.64
C ARG A 197 -13.30 20.53 -1.26
N ILE A 198 -12.83 20.25 -0.06
CA ILE A 198 -12.69 18.90 0.46
C ILE A 198 -14.08 18.29 0.68
N VAL A 199 -14.36 17.19 0.03
CA VAL A 199 -15.60 16.41 0.15
C VAL A 199 -15.24 15.01 0.63
N VAL A 200 -15.99 14.51 1.61
CA VAL A 200 -15.84 13.14 2.14
C VAL A 200 -17.13 12.38 1.87
N ASP A 201 -17.01 11.25 1.16
CA ASP A 201 -18.09 10.32 0.90
C ASP A 201 -17.84 9.00 1.63
N GLY A 202 -18.80 8.54 2.43
CA GLY A 202 -18.69 7.33 3.24
C GLY A 202 -18.83 7.60 4.75
N PRO A 203 -18.43 6.64 5.62
CA PRO A 203 -17.80 5.36 5.29
C PRO A 203 -18.77 4.30 4.75
N ALA A 204 -18.33 3.55 3.77
CA ALA A 204 -18.98 2.38 3.22
C ALA A 204 -18.12 1.13 3.39
N SER A 205 -18.73 -0.07 3.39
CA SER A 205 -17.98 -1.32 3.37
C SER A 205 -17.46 -1.62 1.98
N ILE A 206 -16.16 -1.87 1.85
CA ILE A 206 -15.56 -2.36 0.61
C ILE A 206 -14.91 -3.72 0.83
N LYS A 207 -15.05 -4.63 -0.13
CA LYS A 207 -14.49 -5.97 -0.09
C LYS A 207 -13.05 -5.96 -0.65
N ALA A 208 -12.13 -6.58 0.08
CA ALA A 208 -10.75 -6.77 -0.33
C ALA A 208 -10.36 -8.26 -0.12
N GLY A 209 -10.62 -9.09 -1.13
CA GLY A 209 -10.40 -10.54 -1.05
C GLY A 209 -11.23 -11.18 0.06
N PRO A 210 -10.60 -11.85 1.06
CA PRO A 210 -11.30 -12.55 2.14
C PRO A 210 -11.79 -11.63 3.28
N VAL A 211 -11.48 -10.34 3.22
CA VAL A 211 -11.85 -9.34 4.23
C VAL A 211 -12.66 -8.20 3.62
N GLU A 212 -13.27 -7.42 4.47
CA GLU A 212 -13.88 -6.13 4.13
C GLU A 212 -13.40 -5.06 5.08
N HIS A 213 -13.38 -3.83 4.59
CA HIS A 213 -12.93 -2.64 5.32
C HIS A 213 -14.00 -1.55 5.28
N LEU A 214 -13.94 -0.62 6.25
CA LEU A 214 -14.60 0.68 6.11
C LEU A 214 -13.74 1.60 5.26
N CYS A 215 -14.35 2.25 4.29
CA CYS A 215 -13.70 3.16 3.37
C CYS A 215 -14.50 4.45 3.24
N SER A 216 -13.82 5.60 3.31
CA SER A 216 -14.36 6.87 2.82
C SER A 216 -13.48 7.38 1.69
N TRP A 217 -14.12 7.80 0.60
CA TRP A 217 -13.45 8.53 -0.47
C TRP A 217 -13.38 10.01 -0.13
N ILE A 218 -12.27 10.64 -0.43
CA ILE A 218 -12.00 12.04 -0.12
C ILE A 218 -11.53 12.72 -1.40
N GLU A 219 -12.29 13.70 -1.85
CA GLU A 219 -11.97 14.49 -3.03
C GLU A 219 -11.62 15.92 -2.61
N ALA A 220 -10.72 16.55 -3.34
CA ALA A 220 -10.39 17.96 -3.14
C ALA A 220 -9.83 18.62 -4.40
N ALA A 221 -9.90 19.94 -4.45
CA ALA A 221 -9.18 20.71 -5.45
C ALA A 221 -7.77 21.02 -4.95
N PHE A 222 -6.77 20.84 -5.82
CA PHE A 222 -5.37 20.98 -5.45
C PHE A 222 -4.49 21.28 -6.68
N ASP A 223 -3.42 22.06 -6.50
CA ASP A 223 -2.42 22.28 -7.53
C ASP A 223 -1.59 21.02 -7.77
N HIS A 224 -1.80 20.35 -8.92
CA HIS A 224 -1.14 19.10 -9.28
C HIS A 224 0.39 19.16 -9.20
N LYS A 225 1.00 20.34 -9.37
CA LYS A 225 2.47 20.49 -9.27
C LYS A 225 3.00 20.21 -7.88
N LYS A 226 2.13 20.27 -6.86
CA LYS A 226 2.46 19.96 -5.46
C LYS A 226 2.09 18.53 -5.04
N ALA A 227 1.60 17.69 -5.95
CA ALA A 227 1.20 16.32 -5.63
C ALA A 227 2.31 15.48 -4.96
N PRO A 228 3.60 15.57 -5.36
CA PRO A 228 4.66 14.86 -4.66
C PRO A 228 4.87 15.30 -3.21
N GLN A 229 4.67 16.60 -2.91
CA GLN A 229 4.75 17.13 -1.55
C GLN A 229 3.56 16.65 -0.71
N LEU A 230 2.36 16.64 -1.30
CA LEU A 230 1.16 16.15 -0.64
C LEU A 230 1.25 14.64 -0.35
N ALA A 231 1.68 13.83 -1.31
CA ALA A 231 1.91 12.41 -1.09
C ALA A 231 2.91 12.15 0.06
N SER A 232 3.95 12.99 0.17
CA SER A 232 4.90 12.93 1.29
C SER A 232 4.29 13.31 2.63
N ALA A 233 3.42 14.31 2.64
CA ALA A 233 2.76 14.77 3.86
C ALA A 233 1.70 13.76 4.34
N LEU A 234 1.06 13.07 3.42
CA LEU A 234 0.11 11.99 3.74
C LEU A 234 0.79 10.71 4.21
N HIS A 235 1.99 10.40 3.70
CA HIS A 235 2.68 9.13 4.02
C HIS A 235 3.55 9.21 5.29
N PRO A 236 3.49 8.19 6.18
CA PRO A 236 2.48 7.15 6.24
C PRO A 236 1.16 7.68 6.81
N THR A 237 0.03 7.22 6.27
CA THR A 237 -1.27 7.53 6.87
C THR A 237 -1.44 6.76 8.19
N PRO A 238 -2.32 7.19 9.10
CA PRO A 238 -2.63 6.40 10.28
C PRO A 238 -3.28 5.04 9.98
N ALA A 239 -3.72 4.79 8.73
CA ALA A 239 -4.20 3.49 8.30
C ALA A 239 -3.14 2.39 8.41
N ILE A 240 -1.87 2.74 8.14
CA ILE A 240 -0.73 1.82 8.19
C ILE A 240 0.28 2.16 9.31
N GLY A 241 0.09 3.26 9.99
CA GLY A 241 0.94 3.74 11.08
C GLY A 241 0.19 3.90 12.39
N GLY A 242 0.26 5.08 12.98
CA GLY A 242 -0.39 5.40 14.24
C GLY A 242 -0.70 6.87 14.40
N LEU A 243 -1.35 7.22 15.50
CA LEU A 243 -1.57 8.58 15.97
C LEU A 243 -1.14 8.68 17.45
N PRO A 244 -0.42 9.77 17.81
CA PRO A 244 0.11 10.80 16.91
C PRO A 244 1.11 10.19 15.91
N ARG A 245 1.25 10.81 14.74
CA ARG A 245 2.26 10.38 13.76
C ARG A 245 3.65 10.49 14.38
N ALA A 246 4.51 9.50 14.19
CA ALA A 246 5.92 9.62 14.57
C ALA A 246 6.55 10.83 13.86
N GLN A 247 7.24 11.67 14.61
CA GLN A 247 7.99 12.81 14.09
C GLN A 247 9.37 12.35 13.63
#